data_a24ad0c26d3ecba560ea880c82c9c158
#
_entry.id   a24ad0c26d3ecba560ea880c82c9c158
#
_cell.length_a   1.000
_cell.length_b   1.000
_cell.length_c   1.000
_cell.angle_alpha   90.00
_cell.angle_beta   90.00
_cell.angle_gamma   90.00
#
_symmetry.space_group_name_H-M   'P 1'
#
loop_
_entity.id
_entity.type
_entity.pdbx_description
1 polymer ?
#
loop_
_entity_poly.entity_id
_entity_poly.type
_entity_poly.pdbx_seq_one_letter_code
_entity_poly.pdbx_strand_id
1 'polypeptide(L)'
;MMKTALTIAGSDSSGGAGIQADLKTMIANGVYGMSAITALTAQNTTGVQGIFEVTPEFLEQEIDSVFTDIRPDAVKIGMVSSAGLIKSIAKKLHEHKAENIVVDPVMVATSGSKLISDDAIGTLKEYLFPMAAVLTPNIPETEVLSGMEVKSAEDMIAAAKQISETYHCAVLCKGGHQLNDANDLLYRDGSYRWFNGKRIDNPNTHGTGCTLSSAIASNLAKGYDLDTAVERAKAYISGALAAMLDLGHGSGPMDHGFDFRGKGFAEEQA
;
A
#
# COMPACT_ATOMS: atom_id res chain seq x y z
N MET A 1 7.98 -8.39 -22.48
CA MET A 1 8.99 -7.81 -21.54
C MET A 1 8.39 -7.86 -20.14
N MET A 2 9.18 -8.14 -19.12
CA MET A 2 8.71 -8.13 -17.71
C MET A 2 8.32 -6.71 -17.32
N LYS A 3 7.19 -6.55 -16.67
CA LYS A 3 6.72 -5.28 -16.16
C LYS A 3 7.43 -4.92 -14.85
N THR A 4 7.54 -3.63 -14.55
CA THR A 4 8.33 -3.09 -13.45
C THR A 4 7.47 -2.22 -12.54
N ALA A 5 7.74 -2.22 -11.24
CA ALA A 5 7.11 -1.32 -10.29
C ALA A 5 8.12 -0.83 -9.24
N LEU A 6 7.97 0.43 -8.83
CA LEU A 6 8.76 1.04 -7.77
C LEU A 6 7.90 1.16 -6.51
N THR A 7 8.40 0.68 -5.37
CA THR A 7 7.86 1.09 -4.07
C THR A 7 8.69 2.21 -3.47
N ILE A 8 8.02 3.24 -2.94
CA ILE A 8 8.63 4.34 -2.18
C ILE A 8 8.02 4.28 -0.78
N ALA A 9 8.75 3.72 0.18
CA ALA A 9 8.23 3.46 1.52
C ALA A 9 9.36 3.20 2.53
N GLY A 10 9.01 3.15 3.80
CA GLY A 10 9.90 2.67 4.85
C GLY A 10 10.16 1.17 4.76
N SER A 11 11.27 0.73 5.35
CA SER A 11 11.57 -0.69 5.51
C SER A 11 10.90 -1.26 6.76
N ASP A 12 10.69 -2.57 6.79
CA ASP A 12 10.36 -3.35 7.97
C ASP A 12 11.38 -4.49 8.08
N SER A 13 12.29 -4.40 9.06
CA SER A 13 13.37 -5.38 9.21
C SER A 13 12.87 -6.80 9.49
N SER A 14 11.64 -6.97 10.01
CA SER A 14 10.98 -8.28 10.16
C SER A 14 10.38 -8.82 8.87
N GLY A 15 10.25 -7.98 7.84
CA GLY A 15 9.83 -8.38 6.52
C GLY A 15 8.32 -8.49 6.32
N GLY A 16 7.49 -8.14 7.30
CA GLY A 16 6.03 -8.28 7.25
C GLY A 16 5.30 -7.15 6.54
N ALA A 17 5.88 -5.95 6.54
CA ALA A 17 5.31 -4.73 5.94
C ALA A 17 6.37 -3.95 5.14
N GLY A 18 6.10 -2.69 4.84
CA GLY A 18 7.01 -1.79 4.15
C GLY A 18 7.49 -2.33 2.82
N ILE A 19 8.69 -1.87 2.39
CA ILE A 19 9.28 -2.29 1.10
C ILE A 19 9.44 -3.81 1.00
N GLN A 20 9.67 -4.52 2.10
CA GLN A 20 9.85 -5.97 2.09
C GLN A 20 8.56 -6.70 1.71
N ALA A 21 7.41 -6.29 2.25
CA ALA A 21 6.11 -6.82 1.83
C ALA A 21 5.80 -6.42 0.38
N ASP A 22 6.13 -5.18 0.01
CA ASP A 22 5.89 -4.65 -1.33
C ASP A 22 6.65 -5.47 -2.39
N LEU A 23 7.97 -5.67 -2.21
CA LEU A 23 8.81 -6.41 -3.15
C LEU A 23 8.41 -7.88 -3.26
N LYS A 24 8.07 -8.54 -2.11
CA LYS A 24 7.52 -9.90 -2.12
C LYS A 24 6.22 -9.97 -2.91
N THR A 25 5.33 -9.01 -2.70
CA THR A 25 4.05 -8.90 -3.41
C THR A 25 4.24 -8.67 -4.90
N MET A 26 5.14 -7.78 -5.29
CA MET A 26 5.44 -7.48 -6.69
C MET A 26 5.94 -8.72 -7.42
N ILE A 27 6.91 -9.44 -6.85
CA ILE A 27 7.43 -10.66 -7.49
C ILE A 27 6.37 -11.77 -7.54
N ALA A 28 5.56 -11.92 -6.50
CA ALA A 28 4.46 -12.89 -6.49
C ALA A 28 3.38 -12.58 -7.53
N ASN A 29 3.20 -11.30 -7.87
CA ASN A 29 2.32 -10.85 -8.94
C ASN A 29 3.00 -10.80 -10.33
N GLY A 30 4.23 -11.30 -10.46
CA GLY A 30 4.94 -11.39 -11.74
C GLY A 30 5.49 -10.05 -12.25
N VAL A 31 5.83 -9.14 -11.36
CA VAL A 31 6.38 -7.81 -11.66
C VAL A 31 7.76 -7.67 -11.02
N TYR A 32 8.71 -7.10 -11.73
CA TYR A 32 10.02 -6.77 -11.17
C TYR A 32 9.89 -5.57 -10.23
N GLY A 33 10.09 -5.81 -8.93
CA GLY A 33 9.98 -4.79 -7.90
C GLY A 33 11.31 -4.07 -7.65
N MET A 34 11.25 -2.75 -7.57
CA MET A 34 12.34 -1.86 -7.18
C MET A 34 11.93 -1.04 -5.97
N SER A 35 12.88 -0.46 -5.24
CA SER A 35 12.58 0.34 -4.04
C SER A 35 13.39 1.62 -3.95
N ALA A 36 12.75 2.68 -3.43
CA ALA A 36 13.37 3.87 -2.85
C ALA A 36 12.93 3.95 -1.39
N ILE A 37 13.88 4.06 -0.46
CA ILE A 37 13.63 3.85 0.97
C ILE A 37 13.45 5.19 1.66
N THR A 38 12.31 5.39 2.33
CA THR A 38 12.03 6.63 3.09
C THR A 38 12.60 6.59 4.51
N ALA A 39 12.63 5.41 5.12
CA ALA A 39 13.20 5.19 6.44
C ALA A 39 13.60 3.73 6.65
N LEU A 40 14.66 3.50 7.41
CA LEU A 40 14.99 2.19 7.96
C LEU A 40 14.32 2.04 9.33
N THR A 41 13.78 0.86 9.64
CA THR A 41 13.24 0.58 10.96
C THR A 41 13.96 -0.59 11.61
N ALA A 42 14.21 -0.49 12.91
CA ALA A 42 14.48 -1.63 13.77
C ALA A 42 13.13 -2.11 14.29
N GLN A 43 12.55 -3.09 13.63
CA GLN A 43 11.16 -3.52 13.82
C GLN A 43 11.04 -5.05 13.83
N ASN A 44 10.10 -5.54 14.61
CA ASN A 44 9.67 -6.93 14.64
C ASN A 44 8.15 -7.03 14.84
N THR A 45 7.62 -8.24 15.00
CA THR A 45 6.17 -8.46 15.16
C THR A 45 5.57 -7.84 16.42
N THR A 46 6.40 -7.47 17.40
CA THR A 46 5.96 -6.88 18.68
C THR A 46 6.03 -5.34 18.69
N GLY A 47 6.68 -4.70 17.70
CA GLY A 47 6.73 -3.24 17.60
C GLY A 47 7.97 -2.69 16.90
N VAL A 48 8.04 -1.36 16.87
CA VAL A 48 9.14 -0.57 16.28
C VAL A 48 10.02 -0.04 17.41
N GLN A 49 11.30 -0.45 17.44
CA GLN A 49 12.29 -0.07 18.45
C GLN A 49 13.12 1.15 18.02
N GLY A 50 13.25 1.40 16.73
CA GLY A 50 14.02 2.54 16.21
C GLY A 50 13.65 2.86 14.77
N ILE A 51 13.81 4.13 14.40
CA ILE A 51 13.56 4.64 13.05
C ILE A 51 14.77 5.51 12.66
N PHE A 52 15.28 5.28 11.47
CA PHE A 52 16.30 6.12 10.84
C PHE A 52 15.75 6.61 9.49
N GLU A 53 15.37 7.88 9.43
CA GLU A 53 14.86 8.51 8.21
C GLU A 53 16.01 8.85 7.26
N VAL A 54 15.85 8.60 5.97
CA VAL A 54 16.81 9.03 4.96
C VAL A 54 16.66 10.54 4.70
N THR A 55 17.70 11.18 4.14
CA THR A 55 17.54 12.60 3.76
C THR A 55 16.72 12.74 2.49
N PRO A 56 15.98 13.86 2.33
CA PRO A 56 15.24 14.14 1.10
C PRO A 56 16.11 14.07 -0.16
N GLU A 57 17.36 14.55 -0.08
CA GLU A 57 18.32 14.55 -1.18
C GLU A 57 18.76 13.14 -1.57
N PHE A 58 18.92 12.24 -0.60
CA PHE A 58 19.28 10.86 -0.89
C PHE A 58 18.09 10.09 -1.51
N LEU A 59 16.88 10.32 -1.00
CA LEU A 59 15.67 9.76 -1.59
C LEU A 59 15.46 10.22 -3.04
N GLU A 60 15.73 11.50 -3.35
CA GLU A 60 15.73 11.99 -4.75
C GLU A 60 16.72 11.21 -5.61
N GLN A 61 17.93 10.93 -5.12
CA GLN A 61 18.93 10.14 -5.84
C GLN A 61 18.50 8.70 -6.07
N GLU A 62 17.86 8.05 -5.10
CA GLU A 62 17.31 6.69 -5.29
C GLU A 62 16.24 6.67 -6.38
N ILE A 63 15.30 7.62 -6.36
CA ILE A 63 14.25 7.74 -7.37
C ILE A 63 14.86 8.01 -8.76
N ASP A 64 15.78 8.96 -8.87
CA ASP A 64 16.46 9.28 -10.13
C ASP A 64 17.22 8.07 -10.68
N SER A 65 17.93 7.34 -9.83
CA SER A 65 18.70 6.15 -10.23
C SER A 65 17.80 5.07 -10.85
N VAL A 66 16.60 4.88 -10.30
CA VAL A 66 15.64 3.92 -10.83
C VAL A 66 15.03 4.42 -12.14
N PHE A 67 14.52 5.65 -12.17
CA PHE A 67 13.79 6.16 -13.34
C PHE A 67 14.67 6.36 -14.58
N THR A 68 15.97 6.63 -14.39
CA THR A 68 16.91 6.86 -15.50
C THR A 68 17.44 5.60 -16.14
N ASP A 69 17.28 4.44 -15.50
CA ASP A 69 17.75 3.14 -16.01
C ASP A 69 16.59 2.16 -16.24
N ILE A 70 15.91 1.74 -15.15
CA ILE A 70 14.77 0.82 -15.21
C ILE A 70 13.48 1.60 -14.89
N ARG A 71 12.92 2.29 -15.90
CA ARG A 71 11.71 3.09 -15.70
C ARG A 71 10.55 2.23 -15.19
N PRO A 72 9.93 2.60 -14.04
CA PRO A 72 8.77 1.87 -13.53
C PRO A 72 7.52 2.06 -14.41
N ASP A 73 6.75 0.97 -14.61
CA ASP A 73 5.40 1.02 -15.23
C ASP A 73 4.33 1.47 -14.21
N ALA A 74 4.60 1.32 -12.90
CA ALA A 74 3.75 1.80 -11.80
C ALA A 74 4.59 2.16 -10.58
N VAL A 75 4.03 3.00 -9.71
CA VAL A 75 4.64 3.40 -8.44
C VAL A 75 3.67 3.15 -7.30
N LYS A 76 4.15 2.53 -6.22
CA LYS A 76 3.42 2.44 -4.94
C LYS A 76 4.08 3.34 -3.93
N ILE A 77 3.33 4.20 -3.28
CA ILE A 77 3.78 5.01 -2.15
C ILE A 77 3.16 4.46 -0.87
N GLY A 78 4.02 4.11 0.09
CA GLY A 78 3.60 3.64 1.41
C GLY A 78 3.87 4.67 2.50
N MET A 79 4.45 4.24 3.63
CA MET A 79 4.75 5.12 4.75
C MET A 79 5.81 6.17 4.37
N VAL A 80 5.46 7.43 4.53
CA VAL A 80 6.36 8.59 4.42
C VAL A 80 6.12 9.49 5.64
N SER A 81 7.12 9.69 6.46
CA SER A 81 6.99 10.28 7.80
C SER A 81 7.03 11.80 7.82
N SER A 82 7.72 12.45 6.89
CA SER A 82 7.99 13.88 6.92
C SER A 82 7.57 14.65 5.67
N ALA A 83 7.22 15.93 5.85
CA ALA A 83 6.86 16.84 4.77
C ALA A 83 8.00 17.02 3.76
N GLY A 84 9.26 16.97 4.20
CA GLY A 84 10.43 17.08 3.32
C GLY A 84 10.50 15.93 2.32
N LEU A 85 10.39 14.69 2.80
CA LEU A 85 10.37 13.50 1.93
C LEU A 85 9.17 13.50 0.98
N ILE A 86 7.99 13.90 1.46
CA ILE A 86 6.78 13.98 0.62
C ILE A 86 6.98 14.93 -0.56
N LYS A 87 7.54 16.12 -0.31
CA LYS A 87 7.82 17.11 -1.36
C LYS A 87 8.86 16.60 -2.37
N SER A 88 9.91 15.94 -1.89
CA SER A 88 10.92 15.31 -2.75
C SER A 88 10.33 14.22 -3.63
N ILE A 89 9.48 13.34 -3.07
CA ILE A 89 8.77 12.32 -3.84
C ILE A 89 7.92 12.97 -4.92
N ALA A 90 7.06 13.92 -4.55
CA ALA A 90 6.15 14.58 -5.51
C ALA A 90 6.92 15.27 -6.63
N LYS A 91 8.00 16.01 -6.29
CA LYS A 91 8.89 16.65 -7.24
C LYS A 91 9.45 15.64 -8.25
N LYS A 92 10.04 14.55 -7.77
CA LYS A 92 10.67 13.54 -8.62
C LYS A 92 9.67 12.77 -9.48
N LEU A 93 8.54 12.39 -8.94
CA LEU A 93 7.48 11.74 -9.72
C LEU A 93 6.92 12.65 -10.83
N HIS A 94 6.79 13.94 -10.54
CA HIS A 94 6.40 14.94 -11.56
C HIS A 94 7.49 15.10 -12.64
N GLU A 95 8.76 15.29 -12.25
CA GLU A 95 9.89 15.44 -13.18
C GLU A 95 10.00 14.24 -14.14
N HIS A 96 9.85 13.03 -13.61
CA HIS A 96 9.91 11.80 -14.38
C HIS A 96 8.60 11.43 -15.08
N LYS A 97 7.53 12.21 -14.91
CA LYS A 97 6.19 11.92 -15.44
C LYS A 97 5.76 10.49 -15.09
N ALA A 98 5.81 10.18 -13.80
CA ALA A 98 5.43 8.87 -13.29
C ALA A 98 3.93 8.62 -13.51
N GLU A 99 3.58 7.39 -13.83
CA GLU A 99 2.21 6.96 -14.10
C GLU A 99 1.80 5.85 -13.14
N ASN A 100 0.50 5.55 -13.08
CA ASN A 100 -0.05 4.46 -12.26
C ASN A 100 0.40 4.53 -10.79
N ILE A 101 0.26 5.70 -10.17
CA ILE A 101 0.68 5.96 -8.80
C ILE A 101 -0.41 5.48 -7.83
N VAL A 102 -0.08 4.50 -7.01
CA VAL A 102 -0.94 3.99 -5.92
C VAL A 102 -0.43 4.55 -4.60
N VAL A 103 -1.26 5.30 -3.87
CA VAL A 103 -0.87 5.86 -2.58
C VAL A 103 -1.66 5.18 -1.46
N ASP A 104 -0.94 4.50 -0.58
CA ASP A 104 -1.47 3.98 0.68
C ASP A 104 -1.20 5.02 1.77
N PRO A 105 -2.22 5.75 2.24
CA PRO A 105 -2.04 6.89 3.14
C PRO A 105 -1.84 6.43 4.58
N VAL A 106 -0.73 5.71 4.83
CA VAL A 106 -0.43 5.09 6.12
C VAL A 106 -0.24 6.15 7.20
N MET A 107 -1.18 6.27 8.14
CA MET A 107 -1.15 7.26 9.21
C MET A 107 -0.81 6.65 10.56
N VAL A 108 -1.20 5.40 10.80
CA VAL A 108 -1.03 4.70 12.08
C VAL A 108 -0.52 3.28 11.81
N ALA A 109 0.47 2.85 12.58
CA ALA A 109 0.94 1.46 12.54
C ALA A 109 -0.13 0.49 13.08
N THR A 110 -0.06 -0.77 12.70
CA THR A 110 -0.89 -1.85 13.28
C THR A 110 -0.77 -1.93 14.80
N SER A 111 0.38 -1.53 15.35
CA SER A 111 0.63 -1.40 16.80
C SER A 111 -0.06 -0.20 17.47
N GLY A 112 -0.74 0.69 16.70
CA GLY A 112 -1.36 1.92 17.20
C GLY A 112 -0.43 3.13 17.26
N SER A 113 0.84 3.00 16.89
CA SER A 113 1.78 4.12 16.88
C SER A 113 1.50 5.08 15.72
N LYS A 114 1.42 6.40 16.00
CA LYS A 114 1.31 7.43 14.96
C LYS A 114 2.60 7.44 14.12
N LEU A 115 2.47 7.25 12.82
CA LEU A 115 3.60 7.14 11.87
C LEU A 115 3.87 8.42 11.10
N ILE A 116 2.98 9.39 11.16
CA ILE A 116 3.04 10.62 10.38
C ILE A 116 2.65 11.82 11.25
N SER A 117 3.30 12.96 11.04
CA SER A 117 2.94 14.23 11.69
C SER A 117 1.73 14.89 11.01
N ASP A 118 1.04 15.79 11.72
CA ASP A 118 -0.12 16.52 11.16
C ASP A 118 0.30 17.40 9.96
N ASP A 119 1.49 18.00 10.02
CA ASP A 119 2.07 18.76 8.91
C ASP A 119 2.32 17.88 7.68
N ALA A 120 2.81 16.67 7.88
CA ALA A 120 3.03 15.72 6.79
C ALA A 120 1.72 15.22 6.17
N ILE A 121 0.63 15.08 6.95
CA ILE A 121 -0.70 14.78 6.41
C ILE A 121 -1.16 15.91 5.47
N GLY A 122 -1.01 17.17 5.89
CA GLY A 122 -1.30 18.32 5.03
C GLY A 122 -0.50 18.29 3.73
N THR A 123 0.79 17.98 3.83
CA THR A 123 1.69 17.89 2.69
C THR A 123 1.33 16.73 1.74
N LEU A 124 0.91 15.56 2.26
CA LEU A 124 0.39 14.46 1.45
C LEU A 124 -0.83 14.90 0.62
N LYS A 125 -1.78 15.57 1.27
CA LYS A 125 -3.00 16.08 0.65
C LYS A 125 -2.72 17.08 -0.47
N GLU A 126 -1.72 17.93 -0.28
CA GLU A 126 -1.37 18.99 -1.23
C GLU A 126 -0.54 18.46 -2.42
N TYR A 127 0.43 17.57 -2.18
CA TYR A 127 1.45 17.25 -3.18
C TYR A 127 1.30 15.86 -3.80
N LEU A 128 0.89 14.83 -3.05
CA LEU A 128 0.89 13.44 -3.55
C LEU A 128 -0.49 12.95 -3.96
N PHE A 129 -1.55 13.31 -3.23
CA PHE A 129 -2.88 12.81 -3.55
C PHE A 129 -3.38 13.24 -4.93
N PRO A 130 -3.15 14.49 -5.41
CA PRO A 130 -3.55 14.87 -6.77
C PRO A 130 -2.80 14.14 -7.89
N MET A 131 -1.69 13.46 -7.57
CA MET A 131 -0.93 12.65 -8.53
C MET A 131 -1.37 11.18 -8.55
N ALA A 132 -2.19 10.77 -7.59
CA ALA A 132 -2.56 9.37 -7.43
C ALA A 132 -3.56 8.91 -8.50
N ALA A 133 -3.32 7.74 -9.08
CA ALA A 133 -4.34 7.01 -9.82
C ALA A 133 -5.39 6.45 -8.86
N VAL A 134 -4.97 6.02 -7.66
CA VAL A 134 -5.86 5.55 -6.60
C VAL A 134 -5.23 5.77 -5.22
N LEU A 135 -6.05 6.22 -4.27
CA LEU A 135 -5.78 6.19 -2.83
C LEU A 135 -6.40 4.94 -2.21
N THR A 136 -5.72 4.34 -1.22
CA THR A 136 -6.20 3.10 -0.57
C THR A 136 -6.37 3.27 0.95
N PRO A 137 -7.19 4.23 1.43
CA PRO A 137 -7.39 4.44 2.86
C PRO A 137 -8.20 3.30 3.51
N ASN A 138 -7.87 2.97 4.77
CA ASN A 138 -8.77 2.21 5.64
C ASN A 138 -9.86 3.12 6.24
N ILE A 139 -10.80 2.58 7.02
CA ILE A 139 -11.90 3.39 7.58
C ILE A 139 -11.39 4.56 8.44
N PRO A 140 -10.49 4.38 9.43
CA PRO A 140 -9.95 5.50 10.19
C PRO A 140 -9.24 6.56 9.33
N GLU A 141 -8.50 6.13 8.32
CA GLU A 141 -7.85 7.04 7.35
C GLU A 141 -8.89 7.77 6.48
N THR A 142 -9.95 7.07 6.07
CA THR A 142 -11.06 7.66 5.32
C THR A 142 -11.74 8.76 6.14
N GLU A 143 -11.98 8.55 7.43
CA GLU A 143 -12.54 9.56 8.34
C GLU A 143 -11.63 10.78 8.47
N VAL A 144 -10.32 10.59 8.63
CA VAL A 144 -9.34 11.70 8.70
C VAL A 144 -9.27 12.48 7.37
N LEU A 145 -9.38 11.79 6.24
CA LEU A 145 -9.28 12.42 4.92
C LEU A 145 -10.54 13.16 4.54
N SER A 146 -11.72 12.62 4.83
CA SER A 146 -13.02 13.21 4.53
C SER A 146 -13.52 14.20 5.59
N GLY A 147 -13.04 14.06 6.84
CA GLY A 147 -13.61 14.77 7.99
C GLY A 147 -14.99 14.26 8.40
N MET A 148 -15.41 13.10 7.90
CA MET A 148 -16.71 12.48 8.16
C MET A 148 -16.52 11.23 9.03
N GLU A 149 -17.48 10.96 9.90
CA GLU A 149 -17.56 9.68 10.60
C GLU A 149 -18.17 8.62 9.65
N VAL A 150 -17.62 7.40 9.66
CA VAL A 150 -18.02 6.32 8.75
C VAL A 150 -18.56 5.15 9.56
N LYS A 151 -19.89 5.06 9.67
CA LYS A 151 -20.62 4.03 10.43
C LYS A 151 -21.47 3.10 9.57
N SER A 152 -21.69 3.46 8.31
CA SER A 152 -22.54 2.72 7.38
C SER A 152 -21.91 2.62 5.99
N ALA A 153 -22.49 1.81 5.12
CA ALA A 153 -22.11 1.73 3.72
C ALA A 153 -22.35 3.07 3.00
N GLU A 154 -23.42 3.77 3.35
CA GLU A 154 -23.78 5.07 2.82
C GLU A 154 -22.75 6.14 3.21
N ASP A 155 -22.30 6.14 4.47
CA ASP A 155 -21.23 7.04 4.93
C ASP A 155 -19.90 6.76 4.19
N MET A 156 -19.59 5.48 3.98
CA MET A 156 -18.39 5.08 3.24
C MET A 156 -18.42 5.57 1.79
N ILE A 157 -19.59 5.49 1.12
CA ILE A 157 -19.78 6.02 -0.23
C ILE A 157 -19.63 7.55 -0.23
N ALA A 158 -20.27 8.24 0.73
CA ALA A 158 -20.19 9.70 0.83
C ALA A 158 -18.76 10.19 1.09
N ALA A 159 -18.05 9.55 2.01
CA ALA A 159 -16.65 9.87 2.34
C ALA A 159 -15.71 9.60 1.15
N ALA A 160 -15.85 8.45 0.47
CA ALA A 160 -15.06 8.12 -0.71
C ALA A 160 -15.30 9.11 -1.85
N LYS A 161 -16.55 9.51 -2.07
CA LYS A 161 -16.94 10.55 -3.04
C LYS A 161 -16.24 11.86 -2.72
N GLN A 162 -16.33 12.35 -1.47
CA GLN A 162 -15.73 13.61 -1.06
C GLN A 162 -14.22 13.61 -1.27
N ILE A 163 -13.52 12.53 -0.88
CA ILE A 163 -12.07 12.39 -1.08
C ILE A 163 -11.74 12.41 -2.58
N SER A 164 -12.47 11.64 -3.39
CA SER A 164 -12.26 11.56 -4.83
C SER A 164 -12.46 12.91 -5.54
N GLU A 165 -13.51 13.64 -5.19
CA GLU A 165 -13.81 14.96 -5.75
C GLU A 165 -12.79 16.02 -5.30
N THR A 166 -12.25 15.89 -4.07
CA THR A 166 -11.27 16.83 -3.52
C THR A 166 -9.89 16.66 -4.17
N TYR A 167 -9.47 15.43 -4.42
CA TYR A 167 -8.12 15.13 -4.92
C TYR A 167 -8.08 14.68 -6.38
N HIS A 168 -9.23 14.59 -7.06
CA HIS A 168 -9.37 14.19 -8.46
C HIS A 168 -8.75 12.83 -8.78
N CYS A 169 -8.89 11.85 -7.88
CA CYS A 169 -8.37 10.51 -8.01
C CYS A 169 -9.40 9.44 -7.62
N ALA A 170 -9.16 8.19 -8.01
CA ALA A 170 -9.95 7.09 -7.49
C ALA A 170 -9.65 6.84 -6.00
N VAL A 171 -10.63 6.31 -5.26
CA VAL A 171 -10.49 6.00 -3.84
C VAL A 171 -10.98 4.58 -3.57
N LEU A 172 -10.11 3.72 -3.06
CA LEU A 172 -10.45 2.40 -2.56
C LEU A 172 -10.51 2.44 -1.03
N CYS A 173 -11.70 2.68 -0.48
CA CYS A 173 -11.92 2.56 0.95
C CYS A 173 -11.89 1.09 1.36
N LYS A 174 -10.89 0.73 2.19
CA LYS A 174 -10.71 -0.65 2.70
C LYS A 174 -11.70 -0.92 3.82
N GLY A 175 -12.53 -1.96 3.69
CA GLY A 175 -13.42 -2.44 4.73
C GLY A 175 -12.69 -3.24 5.83
N GLY A 176 -13.45 -4.01 6.62
CA GLY A 176 -12.90 -4.92 7.63
C GLY A 176 -12.75 -4.33 9.04
N HIS A 177 -12.99 -3.02 9.24
CA HIS A 177 -13.00 -2.37 10.55
C HIS A 177 -14.43 -2.27 11.11
N GLN A 178 -15.07 -3.41 11.42
CA GLN A 178 -16.37 -3.53 12.13
C GLN A 178 -17.66 -3.25 11.35
N LEU A 179 -17.63 -2.68 10.15
CA LEU A 179 -18.86 -2.27 9.45
C LEU A 179 -19.50 -3.39 8.60
N ASN A 180 -18.69 -4.24 8.01
CA ASN A 180 -19.12 -5.39 7.19
C ASN A 180 -17.96 -6.40 7.14
N ASP A 181 -18.18 -7.59 6.58
CA ASP A 181 -17.11 -8.48 6.16
C ASP A 181 -15.99 -7.69 5.43
N ALA A 182 -14.93 -8.28 4.97
CA ALA A 182 -13.81 -7.58 4.30
C ALA A 182 -14.23 -6.95 2.94
N ASN A 183 -15.34 -6.19 2.89
CA ASN A 183 -15.83 -5.54 1.68
C ASN A 183 -15.15 -4.20 1.48
N ASP A 184 -14.55 -3.97 0.31
CA ASP A 184 -13.92 -2.71 -0.06
C ASP A 184 -14.76 -1.97 -1.09
N LEU A 185 -14.78 -0.64 -0.99
CA LEU A 185 -15.49 0.26 -1.89
C LEU A 185 -14.52 1.03 -2.77
N LEU A 186 -14.58 0.82 -4.08
CA LEU A 186 -13.91 1.68 -5.05
C LEU A 186 -14.88 2.75 -5.53
N TYR A 187 -14.50 4.03 -5.36
CA TYR A 187 -15.18 5.18 -5.93
C TYR A 187 -14.32 5.82 -7.00
N ARG A 188 -14.88 6.04 -8.19
CA ARG A 188 -14.18 6.64 -9.35
C ARG A 188 -15.18 7.25 -10.32
N ASP A 189 -14.87 8.44 -10.86
CA ASP A 189 -15.60 9.08 -11.96
C ASP A 189 -17.12 9.19 -11.71
N GLY A 190 -17.50 9.53 -10.47
CA GLY A 190 -18.91 9.70 -10.09
C GLY A 190 -19.67 8.38 -9.84
N SER A 191 -19.00 7.24 -9.93
CA SER A 191 -19.58 5.91 -9.70
C SER A 191 -18.82 5.14 -8.63
N TYR A 192 -19.46 4.08 -8.10
CA TYR A 192 -18.81 3.21 -7.14
C TYR A 192 -19.06 1.73 -7.44
N ARG A 193 -18.12 0.89 -6.98
CA ARG A 193 -18.19 -0.57 -7.04
C ARG A 193 -17.75 -1.19 -5.73
N TRP A 194 -18.53 -2.16 -5.23
CA TRP A 194 -18.15 -2.97 -4.09
C TRP A 194 -17.35 -4.22 -4.52
N PHE A 195 -16.27 -4.48 -3.82
CA PHE A 195 -15.51 -5.71 -3.90
C PHE A 195 -15.73 -6.51 -2.63
N ASN A 196 -16.62 -7.49 -2.73
CA ASN A 196 -16.95 -8.33 -1.58
C ASN A 196 -15.80 -9.25 -1.19
N GLY A 197 -15.63 -9.48 0.11
CA GLY A 197 -14.64 -10.38 0.66
C GLY A 197 -15.13 -10.95 1.99
N LYS A 198 -14.80 -12.20 2.25
CA LYS A 198 -15.03 -12.81 3.57
C LYS A 198 -13.85 -12.47 4.47
N ARG A 199 -14.14 -12.11 5.70
CA ARG A 199 -13.13 -11.97 6.73
C ARG A 199 -12.46 -13.32 6.97
N ILE A 200 -11.13 -13.35 6.88
CA ILE A 200 -10.30 -14.50 7.22
C ILE A 200 -9.88 -14.28 8.66
N ASP A 201 -10.21 -15.22 9.53
CA ASP A 201 -9.84 -15.19 10.95
C ASP A 201 -8.37 -15.59 11.10
N ASN A 202 -7.49 -14.64 10.83
CA ASN A 202 -6.05 -14.79 10.98
C ASN A 202 -5.54 -13.66 11.89
N PRO A 203 -4.87 -13.94 13.01
CA PRO A 203 -4.29 -12.93 13.90
C PRO A 203 -3.09 -12.21 13.24
N ASN A 204 -2.48 -12.84 12.24
CA ASN A 204 -1.29 -12.37 11.55
C ASN A 204 -1.67 -11.50 10.34
N THR A 205 -1.96 -10.23 10.60
CA THR A 205 -2.45 -9.26 9.60
C THR A 205 -1.45 -8.12 9.32
N HIS A 206 -0.22 -8.25 9.84
CA HIS A 206 0.80 -7.23 9.65
C HIS A 206 1.16 -7.08 8.16
N GLY A 207 1.09 -5.85 7.65
CA GLY A 207 1.40 -5.52 6.25
C GLY A 207 0.27 -5.75 5.24
N THR A 208 -0.97 -6.02 5.67
CA THR A 208 -2.12 -6.21 4.75
C THR A 208 -2.35 -4.99 3.84
N GLY A 209 -2.24 -3.76 4.38
CA GLY A 209 -2.35 -2.53 3.57
C GLY A 209 -1.25 -2.44 2.52
N CYS A 210 0.00 -2.62 2.91
CA CYS A 210 1.15 -2.63 2.01
C CYS A 210 0.99 -3.68 0.90
N THR A 211 0.58 -4.88 1.26
CA THR A 211 0.37 -5.98 0.31
C THR A 211 -0.74 -5.67 -0.69
N LEU A 212 -1.90 -5.16 -0.23
CA LEU A 212 -3.01 -4.82 -1.13
C LEU A 212 -2.61 -3.71 -2.12
N SER A 213 -2.04 -2.61 -1.62
CA SER A 213 -1.64 -1.48 -2.46
C SER A 213 -0.54 -1.85 -3.46
N SER A 214 0.42 -2.69 -3.08
CA SER A 214 1.47 -3.20 -3.98
C SER A 214 0.96 -4.19 -5.01
N ALA A 215 -0.03 -5.02 -4.67
CA ALA A 215 -0.69 -5.90 -5.63
C ALA A 215 -1.52 -5.09 -6.64
N ILE A 216 -2.18 -4.01 -6.22
CA ILE A 216 -2.86 -3.08 -7.15
C ILE A 216 -1.83 -2.45 -8.10
N ALA A 217 -0.74 -1.87 -7.58
CA ALA A 217 0.32 -1.28 -8.39
C ALA A 217 0.90 -2.29 -9.39
N SER A 218 1.13 -3.53 -8.96
CA SER A 218 1.61 -4.61 -9.83
C SER A 218 0.65 -4.92 -10.98
N ASN A 219 -0.65 -4.91 -10.72
CA ASN A 219 -1.65 -5.19 -11.75
C ASN A 219 -1.83 -4.00 -12.70
N LEU A 220 -1.75 -2.76 -12.22
CA LEU A 220 -1.71 -1.56 -13.06
C LEU A 220 -0.46 -1.54 -13.94
N ALA A 221 0.72 -1.90 -13.42
CA ALA A 221 1.95 -2.04 -14.20
C ALA A 221 1.80 -3.03 -15.37
N LYS A 222 1.01 -4.09 -15.20
CA LYS A 222 0.69 -5.06 -16.23
C LYS A 222 -0.33 -4.56 -17.27
N GLY A 223 -0.90 -3.36 -17.08
CA GLY A 223 -1.86 -2.75 -17.98
C GLY A 223 -3.32 -3.17 -17.75
N TYR A 224 -3.64 -3.81 -16.62
CA TYR A 224 -5.03 -4.04 -16.23
C TYR A 224 -5.70 -2.71 -15.86
N ASP A 225 -7.00 -2.59 -16.13
CA ASP A 225 -7.81 -1.50 -15.59
C ASP A 225 -7.90 -1.57 -14.06
N LEU A 226 -8.31 -0.47 -13.43
CA LEU A 226 -8.29 -0.36 -11.98
C LEU A 226 -9.23 -1.37 -11.30
N ASP A 227 -10.42 -1.62 -11.86
CA ASP A 227 -11.36 -2.60 -11.31
C ASP A 227 -10.75 -4.01 -11.29
N THR A 228 -10.17 -4.43 -12.39
CA THR A 228 -9.46 -5.71 -12.51
C THR A 228 -8.24 -5.75 -11.59
N ALA A 229 -7.49 -4.64 -11.48
CA ALA A 229 -6.33 -4.55 -10.60
C ALA A 229 -6.72 -4.75 -9.13
N VAL A 230 -7.80 -4.12 -8.68
CA VAL A 230 -8.34 -4.28 -7.31
C VAL A 230 -8.85 -5.70 -7.07
N GLU A 231 -9.60 -6.28 -8.00
CA GLU A 231 -10.14 -7.63 -7.88
C GLU A 231 -9.02 -8.68 -7.73
N ARG A 232 -7.98 -8.59 -8.57
CA ARG A 232 -6.80 -9.46 -8.51
C ARG A 232 -5.99 -9.27 -7.24
N ALA A 233 -5.81 -8.03 -6.79
CA ALA A 233 -5.10 -7.71 -5.55
C ALA A 233 -5.85 -8.28 -4.33
N LYS A 234 -7.18 -8.18 -4.32
CA LYS A 234 -8.03 -8.73 -3.26
C LYS A 234 -7.99 -10.26 -3.22
N ALA A 235 -7.98 -10.91 -4.37
CA ALA A 235 -7.81 -12.36 -4.45
C ALA A 235 -6.43 -12.79 -3.90
N TYR A 236 -5.36 -12.08 -4.28
CA TYR A 236 -4.00 -12.36 -3.81
C TYR A 236 -3.86 -12.22 -2.29
N ILE A 237 -4.31 -11.10 -1.72
CA ILE A 237 -4.21 -10.90 -0.26
C ILE A 237 -5.04 -11.92 0.52
N SER A 238 -6.20 -12.31 0.00
CA SER A 238 -7.03 -13.35 0.61
C SER A 238 -6.31 -14.70 0.64
N GLY A 239 -5.61 -15.08 -0.43
CA GLY A 239 -4.77 -16.28 -0.47
C GLY A 239 -3.62 -16.22 0.54
N ALA A 240 -2.92 -15.08 0.61
CA ALA A 240 -1.81 -14.88 1.54
C ALA A 240 -2.25 -14.96 3.02
N LEU A 241 -3.43 -14.44 3.34
CA LEU A 241 -4.03 -14.54 4.67
C LEU A 241 -4.51 -15.96 4.97
N ALA A 242 -5.13 -16.64 4.00
CA ALA A 242 -5.65 -18.01 4.17
C ALA A 242 -4.56 -19.06 4.36
N ALA A 243 -3.31 -18.75 3.99
CA ALA A 243 -2.16 -19.63 4.19
C ALA A 243 -1.76 -19.77 5.67
N MET A 244 -2.30 -18.92 6.57
CA MET A 244 -2.16 -19.03 8.03
C MET A 244 -0.72 -19.13 8.52
N LEU A 245 0.21 -18.35 7.89
CA LEU A 245 1.60 -18.29 8.33
C LEU A 245 1.65 -17.76 9.78
N ASP A 246 2.37 -18.46 10.65
CA ASP A 246 2.50 -18.09 12.06
C ASP A 246 3.99 -17.91 12.42
N LEU A 247 4.43 -16.64 12.42
CA LEU A 247 5.80 -16.26 12.73
C LEU A 247 5.84 -15.10 13.71
N GLY A 248 6.71 -15.20 14.69
CA GLY A 248 6.94 -14.16 15.71
C GLY A 248 6.06 -14.32 16.93
N HIS A 249 6.03 -13.28 17.78
CA HIS A 249 5.32 -13.29 19.07
C HIS A 249 4.20 -12.24 19.16
N GLY A 250 4.05 -11.41 18.12
CA GLY A 250 3.03 -10.38 18.00
C GLY A 250 2.16 -10.56 16.76
N SER A 251 1.71 -9.46 16.14
CA SER A 251 1.02 -9.54 14.85
C SER A 251 2.02 -9.95 13.76
N GLY A 252 1.95 -11.21 13.32
CA GLY A 252 2.87 -11.81 12.37
C GLY A 252 2.58 -11.39 10.91
N PRO A 253 3.51 -11.72 9.99
CA PRO A 253 3.35 -11.45 8.57
C PRO A 253 2.42 -12.46 7.90
N MET A 254 1.89 -12.09 6.72
CA MET A 254 1.22 -13.01 5.81
C MET A 254 2.23 -13.84 4.99
N ASP A 255 1.78 -14.95 4.45
CA ASP A 255 2.55 -15.75 3.50
C ASP A 255 2.47 -15.16 2.09
N HIS A 256 3.35 -14.24 1.77
CA HIS A 256 3.41 -13.63 0.43
C HIS A 256 3.77 -14.64 -0.68
N GLY A 257 4.35 -15.78 -0.32
CA GLY A 257 4.76 -16.84 -1.25
C GLY A 257 3.79 -18.02 -1.31
N PHE A 258 2.57 -17.90 -0.79
CA PHE A 258 1.62 -19.01 -0.66
C PHE A 258 1.37 -19.77 -1.98
N ASP A 259 1.41 -19.08 -3.12
CA ASP A 259 1.18 -19.67 -4.46
C ASP A 259 2.48 -20.25 -5.09
N PHE A 260 3.64 -20.05 -4.47
CA PHE A 260 4.91 -20.62 -4.95
C PHE A 260 5.08 -22.09 -4.57
N ARG A 261 4.36 -22.56 -3.55
CA ARG A 261 4.44 -23.93 -2.99
C ARG A 261 4.00 -24.95 -4.03
N GLY A 262 3.99 -25.13 -5.03
CA GLY A 262 3.69 -26.15 -6.05
C GLY A 262 4.59 -26.05 -7.28
N LYS A 263 5.53 -25.08 -7.29
CA LYS A 263 6.37 -24.75 -8.45
C LYS A 263 7.87 -24.99 -8.20
N GLY A 264 8.22 -26.00 -7.43
CA GLY A 264 9.61 -26.35 -7.13
C GLY A 264 10.18 -25.68 -5.85
N PHE A 265 9.34 -24.98 -5.10
CA PHE A 265 9.66 -24.44 -3.77
C PHE A 265 9.02 -25.24 -2.62
N ALA A 266 8.33 -26.34 -2.95
CA ALA A 266 7.84 -27.27 -1.92
C ALA A 266 9.04 -27.94 -1.29
N GLU A 267 9.21 -27.77 0.03
CA GLU A 267 10.08 -28.64 0.80
C GLU A 267 9.58 -30.08 0.60
N GLU A 268 10.45 -30.97 0.17
CA GLU A 268 10.22 -32.39 0.34
C GLU A 268 10.13 -32.59 1.85
N GLN A 269 8.91 -32.87 2.34
CA GLN A 269 8.74 -33.22 3.74
C GLN A 269 9.50 -34.53 3.97
N ALA A 270 10.60 -34.42 4.67
CA ALA A 270 11.37 -35.54 5.15
C ALA A 270 10.62 -36.29 6.27
#